data_1641e5d4629bf1564b79cd5c1abd14f5
#
_entry.id   1641e5d4629bf1564b79cd5c1abd14f5
#
_cell.length_a   1.000
_cell.length_b   1.000
_cell.length_c   1.000
_cell.angle_alpha   90.00
_cell.angle_beta   90.00
_cell.angle_gamma   90.00
#
_symmetry.space_group_name_H-M   'P 1'
#
loop_
_entity.id
_entity.type
_entity.pdbx_description
1 polymer ?
#
loop_
_entity_poly.entity_id
_entity_poly.type
_entity_poly.pdbx_seq_one_letter_code
_entity_poly.pdbx_strand_id
1 'polypeptide(L)'
;MDVLTVENELRDVVSRLISQVELASKQGRLDINLAMEDAFIPILKELFHLQRLHNLNAKQKNFPGIDLGDEFDRVAFQVTATTDLEKVKKTLTIFMDKNYQSNFDELFILMLVNKQKSYSQQAIDKITGTDFSFNTKTHIIDCADILARVTSLRVTAQKRILHEFKLILGDIDGYLALREPKANNSGVFTTNLAPIAFPETVFVAQTTIVKKDVLSRAKSELEYKGRKSDMQLCIRLALALEGSNFTGWAFHDGKIFSFTDFNQHGALKSIVDIGTVESMGTDELYESEFVEYENVFKSLLLGQVREQLKEHNVGFDNYEKHFYFLPKNENQSHRKETWKGLKTAHRTVFERVDSKKEPGKVAHFKHLSFQLTFVPTMGQYHVLVVPSWLYTFNTYRRSRFHDKLVTKQKSLENNQAVRNLTRFIAFFLSQMSVNDKENAVKVGSLLQMVPEDDEGEIDESSNKFGEA
;
A
#
# COMPACT_ATOMS: atom_id res chain seq x y z
N MET A 1 12.40 24.07 18.56
CA MET A 1 12.63 22.62 18.54
C MET A 1 13.88 22.39 19.36
N ASP A 2 13.76 21.67 20.45
CA ASP A 2 14.84 21.39 21.40
C ASP A 2 15.89 20.46 20.76
N VAL A 3 17.14 20.53 21.20
CA VAL A 3 18.26 19.66 20.73
C VAL A 3 17.85 18.18 20.80
N LEU A 4 17.27 17.75 21.92
CA LEU A 4 16.82 16.38 22.15
C LEU A 4 15.75 15.94 21.15
N THR A 5 14.87 16.84 20.71
CA THR A 5 13.87 16.53 19.68
C THR A 5 14.55 16.24 18.35
N VAL A 6 15.52 17.04 17.93
CA VAL A 6 16.27 16.83 16.67
C VAL A 6 17.05 15.52 16.71
N GLU A 7 17.71 15.21 17.82
CA GLU A 7 18.45 13.97 17.98
C GLU A 7 17.55 12.73 17.99
N ASN A 8 16.36 12.82 18.57
CA ASN A 8 15.38 11.72 18.54
C ASN A 8 14.86 11.48 17.12
N GLU A 9 14.52 12.55 16.39
CA GLU A 9 14.12 12.44 15.00
C GLU A 9 15.24 11.87 14.12
N LEU A 10 16.49 12.29 14.30
CA LEU A 10 17.64 11.74 13.59
C LEU A 10 17.78 10.23 13.83
N ARG A 11 17.65 9.76 15.09
CA ARG A 11 17.69 8.34 15.42
C ARG A 11 16.56 7.54 14.74
N ASP A 12 15.35 8.08 14.76
CA ASP A 12 14.20 7.44 14.12
C ASP A 12 14.41 7.31 12.60
N VAL A 13 14.74 8.41 11.94
CA VAL A 13 14.94 8.46 10.48
C VAL A 13 16.07 7.53 10.05
N VAL A 14 17.23 7.56 10.74
CA VAL A 14 18.38 6.69 10.42
C VAL A 14 18.07 5.22 10.67
N SER A 15 17.35 4.89 11.75
CA SER A 15 16.95 3.51 12.03
C SER A 15 16.02 2.96 10.94
N ARG A 16 15.10 3.77 10.46
CA ARG A 16 14.19 3.42 9.34
C ARG A 16 14.96 3.24 8.04
N LEU A 17 15.94 4.11 7.75
CA LEU A 17 16.82 3.99 6.59
C LEU A 17 17.59 2.66 6.59
N ILE A 18 18.26 2.33 7.71
CA ILE A 18 18.99 1.06 7.86
C ILE A 18 18.07 -0.13 7.59
N SER A 19 16.88 -0.15 8.22
CA SER A 19 15.90 -1.23 8.05
C SER A 19 15.44 -1.39 6.60
N GLN A 20 15.21 -0.29 5.89
CA GLN A 20 14.81 -0.33 4.47
C GLN A 20 15.93 -0.84 3.58
N VAL A 21 17.19 -0.40 3.80
CA VAL A 21 18.35 -0.88 3.04
C VAL A 21 18.60 -2.37 3.28
N GLU A 22 18.49 -2.85 4.53
CA GLU A 22 18.62 -4.27 4.86
C GLU A 22 17.55 -5.13 4.16
N LEU A 23 16.29 -4.68 4.19
CA LEU A 23 15.20 -5.39 3.54
C LEU A 23 15.38 -5.43 2.02
N ALA A 24 15.78 -4.32 1.40
CA ALA A 24 16.04 -4.23 -0.03
C ALA A 24 17.21 -5.13 -0.44
N SER A 25 18.29 -5.14 0.32
CA SER A 25 19.47 -6.01 0.07
C SER A 25 19.10 -7.50 0.16
N LYS A 26 18.30 -7.89 1.17
CA LYS A 26 17.77 -9.27 1.29
C LYS A 26 16.85 -9.67 0.14
N GLN A 27 16.26 -8.70 -0.56
CA GLN A 27 15.43 -8.91 -1.74
C GLN A 27 16.25 -8.91 -3.06
N GLY A 28 17.57 -8.76 -2.99
CA GLY A 28 18.47 -8.69 -4.15
C GLY A 28 18.35 -7.38 -4.94
N ARG A 29 17.86 -6.31 -4.31
CA ARG A 29 17.74 -4.97 -4.92
C ARG A 29 19.04 -4.20 -4.76
N LEU A 30 19.99 -4.46 -5.63
CA LEU A 30 21.31 -3.80 -5.59
C LEU A 30 21.28 -2.33 -6.05
N ASP A 31 20.21 -1.93 -6.70
CA ASP A 31 19.99 -0.57 -7.20
C ASP A 31 19.78 0.48 -6.09
N ILE A 32 19.41 0.05 -4.88
CA ILE A 32 19.33 0.96 -3.73
C ILE A 32 20.72 1.51 -3.36
N ASN A 33 21.77 0.73 -3.56
CA ASN A 33 23.14 1.19 -3.31
C ASN A 33 23.52 2.35 -4.23
N LEU A 34 23.15 2.27 -5.53
CA LEU A 34 23.41 3.34 -6.50
C LEU A 34 22.66 4.64 -6.14
N ALA A 35 21.41 4.52 -5.68
CA ALA A 35 20.65 5.68 -5.22
C ALA A 35 21.28 6.30 -3.96
N MET A 36 21.82 5.48 -3.07
CA MET A 36 22.49 5.96 -1.84
C MET A 36 23.82 6.65 -2.10
N GLU A 37 24.54 6.30 -3.15
CA GLU A 37 25.77 7.00 -3.52
C GLU A 37 25.52 8.50 -3.68
N ASP A 38 24.52 8.89 -4.48
CA ASP A 38 24.19 10.30 -4.69
C ASP A 38 23.53 10.93 -3.44
N ALA A 39 22.66 10.20 -2.77
CA ALA A 39 21.89 10.69 -1.63
C ALA A 39 22.76 11.05 -0.41
N PHE A 40 23.88 10.35 -0.19
CA PHE A 40 24.79 10.65 0.91
C PHE A 40 25.75 11.81 0.65
N ILE A 41 25.91 12.28 -0.59
CA ILE A 41 26.83 13.36 -0.92
C ILE A 41 26.62 14.63 -0.06
N PRO A 42 25.39 15.20 0.09
CA PRO A 42 25.21 16.40 0.90
C PRO A 42 25.54 16.17 2.38
N ILE A 43 25.24 14.99 2.93
CA ILE A 43 25.56 14.62 4.30
C ILE A 43 27.07 14.53 4.50
N LEU A 44 27.77 13.84 3.61
CA LEU A 44 29.24 13.67 3.68
C LEU A 44 29.97 15.00 3.48
N LYS A 45 29.47 15.88 2.58
CA LYS A 45 30.00 17.25 2.43
C LYS A 45 29.96 18.04 3.74
N GLU A 46 28.85 17.99 4.44
CA GLU A 46 28.68 18.70 5.71
C GLU A 46 29.56 18.10 6.82
N LEU A 47 29.61 16.76 6.93
CA LEU A 47 30.30 16.06 8.01
C LEU A 47 31.82 16.06 7.88
N PHE A 48 32.34 15.99 6.66
CA PHE A 48 33.78 15.90 6.37
C PHE A 48 34.34 17.19 5.77
N HIS A 49 33.50 18.23 5.62
CA HIS A 49 33.86 19.52 5.03
C HIS A 49 34.36 19.45 3.58
N LEU A 50 33.87 18.47 2.82
CA LEU A 50 34.27 18.16 1.44
C LEU A 50 33.40 18.88 0.43
N GLN A 51 33.77 20.09 0.02
CA GLN A 51 32.93 20.92 -0.86
C GLN A 51 32.83 20.41 -2.29
N ARG A 52 33.83 19.67 -2.78
CA ARG A 52 33.90 19.17 -4.16
C ARG A 52 33.61 17.69 -4.30
N LEU A 53 33.12 17.03 -3.23
CA LEU A 53 32.73 15.62 -3.27
C LEU A 53 31.66 15.41 -4.33
N HIS A 54 31.85 14.45 -5.20
CA HIS A 54 30.94 14.13 -6.28
C HIS A 54 30.95 12.62 -6.59
N ASN A 55 29.93 12.15 -7.31
CA ASN A 55 29.82 10.76 -7.75
C ASN A 55 30.77 10.53 -8.96
N LEU A 56 31.72 9.64 -8.79
CA LEU A 56 32.69 9.28 -9.82
C LEU A 56 32.04 8.47 -10.95
N ASN A 57 30.99 7.73 -10.66
CA ASN A 57 30.19 6.98 -11.64
C ASN A 57 29.46 7.89 -12.63
N ALA A 58 29.26 9.17 -12.30
CA ALA A 58 28.64 10.14 -13.21
C ALA A 58 29.55 10.45 -14.43
N LYS A 59 30.87 10.43 -14.25
CA LYS A 59 31.87 10.67 -15.32
C LYS A 59 32.21 9.39 -16.09
N GLN A 60 32.33 8.27 -15.38
CA GLN A 60 32.69 6.97 -15.96
C GLN A 60 31.79 5.88 -15.37
N LYS A 61 30.93 5.30 -16.18
CA LYS A 61 30.01 4.24 -15.75
C LYS A 61 30.76 3.06 -15.12
N ASN A 62 30.36 2.67 -13.90
CA ASN A 62 31.00 1.62 -13.10
C ASN A 62 32.46 1.93 -12.77
N PHE A 63 32.72 3.09 -12.16
CA PHE A 63 34.05 3.45 -11.69
C PHE A 63 34.57 2.38 -10.69
N PRO A 64 35.74 1.76 -10.92
CA PRO A 64 36.13 0.58 -10.16
C PRO A 64 36.51 0.90 -8.71
N GLY A 65 35.87 0.29 -7.74
CA GLY A 65 36.35 0.21 -6.35
C GLY A 65 36.05 1.40 -5.45
N ILE A 66 35.66 2.56 -5.98
CA ILE A 66 35.22 3.73 -5.23
C ILE A 66 34.04 4.40 -5.93
N ASP A 67 33.13 4.97 -5.16
CA ASP A 67 31.90 5.55 -5.71
C ASP A 67 31.93 7.08 -5.70
N LEU A 68 32.44 7.69 -4.61
CA LEU A 68 32.51 9.13 -4.44
C LEU A 68 33.97 9.57 -4.25
N GLY A 69 34.29 10.76 -4.75
CA GLY A 69 35.63 11.33 -4.60
C GLY A 69 35.62 12.84 -4.50
N ASP A 70 36.55 13.37 -3.68
CA ASP A 70 36.96 14.74 -3.67
C ASP A 70 38.45 14.78 -3.94
N GLU A 71 38.85 15.05 -5.19
CA GLU A 71 40.25 15.05 -5.64
C GLU A 71 41.03 16.26 -5.07
N PHE A 72 40.35 17.29 -4.61
CA PHE A 72 40.97 18.47 -4.02
C PHE A 72 41.38 18.21 -2.56
N ASP A 73 40.45 17.68 -1.78
CA ASP A 73 40.65 17.31 -0.37
C ASP A 73 41.28 15.88 -0.26
N ARG A 74 41.45 15.18 -1.41
CA ARG A 74 42.06 13.85 -1.57
C ARG A 74 41.39 12.76 -0.71
N VAL A 75 40.04 12.77 -0.68
CA VAL A 75 39.22 11.83 0.07
C VAL A 75 38.27 11.08 -0.85
N ALA A 76 38.21 9.76 -0.70
CA ALA A 76 37.31 8.89 -1.44
C ALA A 76 36.38 8.09 -0.53
N PHE A 77 35.21 7.68 -1.07
CA PHE A 77 34.27 6.82 -0.38
C PHE A 77 33.82 5.66 -1.29
N GLN A 78 33.71 4.48 -0.68
CA GLN A 78 32.95 3.35 -1.22
C GLN A 78 31.68 3.22 -0.41
N VAL A 79 30.51 3.24 -1.06
CA VAL A 79 29.19 3.09 -0.42
C VAL A 79 28.69 1.68 -0.65
N THR A 80 28.26 0.96 0.40
CA THR A 80 27.84 -0.44 0.27
C THR A 80 26.89 -0.88 1.37
N ALA A 81 25.96 -1.78 1.04
CA ALA A 81 25.15 -2.51 2.03
C ALA A 81 25.82 -3.83 2.48
N THR A 82 26.95 -4.23 1.87
CA THR A 82 27.69 -5.46 2.20
C THR A 82 28.71 -5.18 3.30
N THR A 83 28.63 -5.90 4.42
CA THR A 83 29.42 -5.63 5.64
C THR A 83 30.54 -6.63 5.89
N ASP A 84 30.76 -7.58 5.00
CA ASP A 84 31.80 -8.59 5.20
C ASP A 84 33.21 -8.07 4.92
N LEU A 85 34.24 -8.72 5.55
CA LEU A 85 35.63 -8.38 5.37
C LEU A 85 36.08 -8.57 3.92
N GLU A 86 35.52 -9.50 3.19
CA GLU A 86 35.87 -9.76 1.79
C GLU A 86 35.51 -8.58 0.88
N LYS A 87 34.37 -7.90 1.14
CA LYS A 87 34.02 -6.66 0.42
C LYS A 87 35.05 -5.57 0.69
N VAL A 88 35.49 -5.40 1.94
CA VAL A 88 36.56 -4.43 2.32
C VAL A 88 37.85 -4.75 1.61
N LYS A 89 38.29 -6.00 1.65
CA LYS A 89 39.49 -6.45 0.96
C LYS A 89 39.43 -6.19 -0.55
N LYS A 90 38.34 -6.58 -1.18
CA LYS A 90 38.12 -6.37 -2.61
C LYS A 90 38.22 -4.90 -3.00
N THR A 91 37.58 -4.02 -2.22
CA THR A 91 37.61 -2.56 -2.43
C THR A 91 39.09 -2.07 -2.36
N LEU A 92 39.80 -2.43 -1.29
CA LEU A 92 41.20 -2.00 -1.11
C LEU A 92 42.13 -2.59 -2.17
N THR A 93 41.97 -3.83 -2.57
CA THR A 93 42.74 -4.44 -3.66
C THR A 93 42.56 -3.64 -4.94
N ILE A 94 41.32 -3.32 -5.34
CA ILE A 94 41.06 -2.51 -6.54
C ILE A 94 41.66 -1.10 -6.38
N PHE A 95 41.54 -0.50 -5.20
CA PHE A 95 42.05 0.83 -4.90
C PHE A 95 43.57 0.88 -5.11
N MET A 96 44.32 -0.12 -4.60
CA MET A 96 45.78 -0.25 -4.77
C MET A 96 46.15 -0.60 -6.21
N ASP A 97 45.48 -1.57 -6.83
CA ASP A 97 45.77 -2.01 -8.22
C ASP A 97 45.57 -0.88 -9.25
N LYS A 98 44.61 0.03 -8.97
CA LYS A 98 44.34 1.20 -9.81
C LYS A 98 45.19 2.42 -9.47
N ASN A 99 46.09 2.29 -8.50
CA ASN A 99 46.98 3.36 -8.03
C ASN A 99 46.24 4.61 -7.55
N TYR A 100 45.03 4.44 -6.94
CA TYR A 100 44.19 5.55 -6.47
C TYR A 100 44.82 6.27 -5.26
N GLN A 101 45.72 5.63 -4.49
CA GLN A 101 46.47 6.25 -3.41
C GLN A 101 47.34 7.42 -3.91
N SER A 102 47.63 7.53 -5.20
CA SER A 102 48.27 8.71 -5.76
C SER A 102 47.39 9.94 -5.80
N ASN A 103 46.04 9.74 -5.85
CA ASN A 103 45.02 10.77 -5.96
C ASN A 103 44.29 11.03 -4.65
N PHE A 104 44.15 10.00 -3.79
CA PHE A 104 43.40 10.07 -2.54
C PHE A 104 44.28 9.62 -1.37
N ASP A 105 44.36 10.44 -0.33
CA ASP A 105 45.11 10.16 0.90
C ASP A 105 44.26 9.39 1.92
N GLU A 106 42.90 9.49 1.82
CA GLU A 106 41.97 8.79 2.69
C GLU A 106 40.92 8.07 1.84
N LEU A 107 40.57 6.86 2.25
CA LEU A 107 39.44 6.09 1.73
C LEU A 107 38.56 5.67 2.87
N PHE A 108 37.28 6.04 2.81
CA PHE A 108 36.25 5.57 3.73
C PHE A 108 35.37 4.50 3.07
N ILE A 109 35.04 3.45 3.80
CA ILE A 109 34.02 2.47 3.40
C ILE A 109 32.78 2.75 4.24
N LEU A 110 31.78 3.36 3.60
CA LEU A 110 30.49 3.67 4.21
C LEU A 110 29.55 2.49 4.05
N MET A 111 29.24 1.84 5.16
CA MET A 111 28.28 0.76 5.21
C MET A 111 26.89 1.31 5.51
N LEU A 112 25.94 1.11 4.61
CA LEU A 112 24.56 1.60 4.71
C LEU A 112 23.74 0.89 5.80
N VAL A 113 24.25 -0.25 6.29
CA VAL A 113 23.70 -1.07 7.37
C VAL A 113 24.73 -1.20 8.49
N ASN A 114 24.35 -1.78 9.62
CA ASN A 114 25.24 -1.92 10.76
C ASN A 114 26.50 -2.72 10.39
N LYS A 115 27.67 -2.14 10.58
CA LYS A 115 28.98 -2.79 10.36
C LYS A 115 29.22 -3.92 11.37
N GLN A 116 30.15 -4.80 11.08
CA GLN A 116 30.60 -5.84 12.02
C GLN A 116 31.29 -5.21 13.24
N LYS A 117 31.27 -5.92 14.37
CA LYS A 117 31.89 -5.45 15.62
C LYS A 117 33.40 -5.21 15.48
N SER A 118 34.06 -5.93 14.59
CA SER A 118 35.49 -5.78 14.32
C SER A 118 35.87 -6.32 12.95
N TYR A 119 36.91 -5.75 12.37
CA TYR A 119 37.56 -6.19 11.13
C TYR A 119 39.05 -6.44 11.38
N SER A 120 39.62 -7.46 10.73
CA SER A 120 41.03 -7.80 10.89
C SER A 120 41.94 -6.76 10.26
N GLN A 121 42.60 -5.93 11.05
CA GLN A 121 43.58 -4.96 10.59
C GLN A 121 44.72 -5.69 9.88
N GLN A 122 45.26 -6.78 10.43
CA GLN A 122 46.32 -7.55 9.85
C GLN A 122 46.03 -8.06 8.42
N ALA A 123 44.76 -8.38 8.14
CA ALA A 123 44.33 -8.81 6.81
C ALA A 123 44.30 -7.65 5.81
N ILE A 124 44.05 -6.44 6.27
CA ILE A 124 44.08 -5.20 5.48
C ILE A 124 45.52 -4.73 5.23
N ASP A 125 46.37 -4.75 6.25
CA ASP A 125 47.80 -4.35 6.14
C ASP A 125 48.57 -5.17 5.09
N LYS A 126 48.16 -6.42 4.86
CA LYS A 126 48.71 -7.26 3.78
C LYS A 126 48.38 -6.74 2.37
N ILE A 127 47.31 -5.98 2.21
CA ILE A 127 46.86 -5.42 0.92
C ILE A 127 47.45 -4.03 0.71
N THR A 128 47.41 -3.20 1.75
CA THR A 128 47.82 -1.79 1.67
C THR A 128 49.35 -1.61 1.81
N GLY A 129 50.03 -2.56 2.45
CA GLY A 129 51.44 -2.49 2.71
C GLY A 129 51.83 -1.24 3.51
N THR A 130 52.93 -0.60 3.10
CA THR A 130 53.39 0.69 3.62
C THR A 130 52.87 1.88 2.77
N ASP A 131 52.27 1.59 1.63
CA ASP A 131 51.98 2.58 0.59
C ASP A 131 50.66 3.32 0.82
N PHE A 132 49.76 2.74 1.65
CA PHE A 132 48.51 3.37 2.01
C PHE A 132 48.09 3.06 3.45
N SER A 133 47.79 4.10 4.21
CA SER A 133 47.38 3.97 5.61
C SER A 133 45.83 3.79 5.72
N PHE A 134 45.40 2.58 6.07
CA PHE A 134 43.98 2.29 6.28
C PHE A 134 43.74 1.68 7.66
N ASN A 135 42.94 2.37 8.49
CA ASN A 135 42.60 1.89 9.83
C ASN A 135 41.17 1.39 9.84
N THR A 136 40.97 0.11 10.11
CA THR A 136 39.64 -0.53 10.11
C THR A 136 38.65 0.05 11.12
N LYS A 137 39.12 0.73 12.18
CA LYS A 137 38.28 1.34 13.21
C LYS A 137 37.75 2.72 12.80
N THR A 138 38.50 3.48 12.01
CA THR A 138 38.20 4.87 11.66
C THR A 138 37.72 5.03 10.22
N HIS A 139 38.22 4.18 9.29
CA HIS A 139 37.89 4.28 7.86
C HIS A 139 36.74 3.39 7.43
N ILE A 140 36.29 2.40 8.26
CA ILE A 140 35.06 1.66 8.04
C ILE A 140 33.99 2.30 8.94
N ILE A 141 33.07 3.02 8.33
CA ILE A 141 32.02 3.76 9.01
C ILE A 141 30.64 3.23 8.59
N ASP A 142 29.67 3.36 9.48
CA ASP A 142 28.28 3.02 9.20
C ASP A 142 27.33 4.19 9.56
N CYS A 143 26.03 3.99 9.38
CA CYS A 143 25.05 5.01 9.71
C CYS A 143 25.04 5.39 11.21
N ALA A 144 25.46 4.50 12.12
CA ALA A 144 25.59 4.81 13.53
C ALA A 144 26.78 5.74 13.80
N ASP A 145 27.92 5.54 13.11
CA ASP A 145 29.07 6.46 13.19
C ASP A 145 28.75 7.83 12.58
N ILE A 146 27.99 7.86 11.47
CA ILE A 146 27.46 9.10 10.89
C ILE A 146 26.62 9.82 11.92
N LEU A 147 25.66 9.13 12.55
CA LEU A 147 24.79 9.72 13.57
C LEU A 147 25.59 10.26 14.76
N ALA A 148 26.59 9.54 15.24
CA ALA A 148 27.47 9.99 16.32
C ALA A 148 28.23 11.29 15.96
N ARG A 149 28.68 11.42 14.71
CA ARG A 149 29.30 12.67 14.22
C ARG A 149 28.30 13.81 14.11
N VAL A 150 27.07 13.53 13.61
CA VAL A 150 25.99 14.54 13.49
C VAL A 150 25.64 15.12 14.86
N THR A 151 25.49 14.29 15.89
CA THR A 151 25.15 14.77 17.25
C THR A 151 26.19 15.66 17.89
N SER A 152 27.43 15.62 17.41
CA SER A 152 28.50 16.53 17.87
C SER A 152 28.47 17.93 17.22
N LEU A 153 27.66 18.12 16.17
CA LEU A 153 27.54 19.37 15.44
C LEU A 153 26.59 20.37 16.15
N ARG A 154 26.65 21.64 15.72
CA ARG A 154 25.64 22.63 16.14
C ARG A 154 24.25 22.25 15.65
N VAL A 155 23.20 22.57 16.43
CA VAL A 155 21.81 22.23 16.14
C VAL A 155 21.36 22.63 14.72
N THR A 156 21.85 23.75 14.20
CA THR A 156 21.54 24.21 12.84
C THR A 156 22.08 23.24 11.76
N ALA A 157 23.26 22.67 11.96
CA ALA A 157 23.83 21.65 11.08
C ALA A 157 23.08 20.31 11.23
N GLN A 158 22.76 19.94 12.48
CA GLN A 158 21.95 18.74 12.73
C GLN A 158 20.59 18.80 12.00
N LYS A 159 19.92 19.98 12.00
CA LYS A 159 18.65 20.16 11.29
C LYS A 159 18.80 20.04 9.77
N ARG A 160 19.88 20.57 9.18
CA ARG A 160 20.15 20.41 7.75
C ARG A 160 20.33 18.94 7.41
N ILE A 161 21.15 18.22 8.17
CA ILE A 161 21.41 16.79 7.96
C ILE A 161 20.14 15.96 8.20
N LEU A 162 19.33 16.30 9.21
CA LEU A 162 18.00 15.65 9.40
C LEU A 162 17.09 15.85 8.19
N HIS A 163 17.12 17.04 7.60
CA HIS A 163 16.36 17.30 6.37
C HIS A 163 16.83 16.40 5.22
N GLU A 164 18.15 16.29 5.01
CA GLU A 164 18.70 15.40 3.99
C GLU A 164 18.31 13.93 4.22
N PHE A 165 18.39 13.42 5.45
CA PHE A 165 17.93 12.07 5.77
C PHE A 165 16.42 11.87 5.52
N LYS A 166 15.60 12.88 5.78
CA LYS A 166 14.16 12.83 5.47
C LYS A 166 13.91 12.80 3.97
N LEU A 167 14.69 13.55 3.18
CA LEU A 167 14.65 13.48 1.71
C LEU A 167 15.06 12.10 1.22
N ILE A 168 16.14 11.53 1.72
CA ILE A 168 16.58 10.17 1.38
C ILE A 168 15.47 9.14 1.62
N LEU A 169 14.80 9.19 2.77
CA LEU A 169 13.66 8.29 3.05
C LEU A 169 12.50 8.53 2.11
N GLY A 170 12.16 9.79 1.82
CA GLY A 170 11.13 10.15 0.86
C GLY A 170 11.49 9.68 -0.55
N ASP A 171 12.74 9.83 -0.97
CA ASP A 171 13.24 9.36 -2.26
C ASP A 171 13.27 7.85 -2.35
N ILE A 172 13.63 7.12 -1.27
CA ILE A 172 13.54 5.65 -1.24
C ILE A 172 12.11 5.20 -1.41
N ASP A 173 11.17 5.78 -0.67
CA ASP A 173 9.74 5.50 -0.81
C ASP A 173 9.26 5.87 -2.22
N GLY A 174 9.71 7.00 -2.77
CA GLY A 174 9.49 7.43 -4.14
C GLY A 174 10.18 6.51 -5.16
N TYR A 175 11.44 6.15 -4.97
CA TYR A 175 12.22 5.30 -5.88
C TYR A 175 11.70 3.85 -5.92
N LEU A 176 11.27 3.31 -4.79
CA LEU A 176 10.57 2.02 -4.75
C LEU A 176 9.20 2.08 -5.44
N ALA A 177 8.60 3.28 -5.51
CA ALA A 177 7.38 3.55 -6.27
C ALA A 177 7.64 3.81 -7.78
N LEU A 178 8.83 4.29 -8.17
CA LEU A 178 9.15 4.87 -9.48
C LEU A 178 9.74 3.92 -10.52
N ARG A 179 9.83 2.61 -10.28
CA ARG A 179 10.20 1.67 -11.35
C ARG A 179 9.04 1.36 -12.29
N GLU A 180 8.52 2.39 -12.95
CA GLU A 180 7.84 2.24 -14.24
C GLU A 180 8.79 2.70 -15.36
N PRO A 181 8.76 2.05 -16.55
CA PRO A 181 9.50 2.56 -17.70
C PRO A 181 8.98 3.95 -18.02
N LYS A 182 9.92 4.90 -18.25
CA LYS A 182 9.64 6.27 -18.61
C LYS A 182 8.67 6.35 -19.80
N ALA A 183 7.38 6.46 -19.51
CA ALA A 183 6.48 7.16 -20.39
C ALA A 183 6.61 8.65 -20.02
N ASN A 184 6.76 9.54 -20.99
CA ASN A 184 6.84 10.99 -20.83
C ASN A 184 5.76 11.47 -19.84
N ASN A 185 6.17 11.98 -18.68
CA ASN A 185 5.30 12.15 -17.54
C ASN A 185 4.88 13.59 -17.38
N SER A 186 3.62 13.81 -17.65
CA SER A 186 2.78 14.57 -16.73
C SER A 186 2.67 13.75 -15.45
N GLY A 187 3.05 14.28 -14.28
CA GLY A 187 3.08 13.61 -12.97
C GLY A 187 1.71 13.19 -12.43
N VAL A 188 1.02 12.29 -13.14
CA VAL A 188 -0.32 11.83 -12.80
C VAL A 188 -0.23 10.65 -11.82
N PHE A 189 -0.70 10.84 -10.60
CA PHE A 189 -0.83 9.80 -9.60
C PHE A 189 -2.22 9.15 -9.68
N THR A 190 -2.28 7.83 -9.75
CA THR A 190 -3.53 7.09 -9.65
C THR A 190 -3.76 6.73 -8.18
N THR A 191 -4.88 7.17 -7.63
CA THR A 191 -5.30 6.84 -6.27
C THR A 191 -5.98 5.46 -6.22
N ASN A 192 -6.38 5.03 -5.02
CA ASN A 192 -7.26 3.88 -4.83
C ASN A 192 -8.72 4.30 -4.53
N LEU A 193 -9.07 5.54 -4.86
CA LEU A 193 -10.41 6.12 -4.76
C LEU A 193 -11.08 6.12 -6.13
N ALA A 194 -12.37 5.74 -6.18
CA ALA A 194 -13.21 5.88 -7.35
C ALA A 194 -14.49 6.61 -6.99
N PRO A 195 -14.99 7.55 -7.82
CA PRO A 195 -16.28 8.19 -7.61
C PRO A 195 -17.38 7.16 -7.73
N ILE A 196 -18.46 7.34 -6.95
CA ILE A 196 -19.64 6.49 -7.04
C ILE A 196 -20.86 7.32 -7.36
N ALA A 197 -21.80 6.73 -8.14
CA ALA A 197 -23.15 7.20 -8.26
C ALA A 197 -24.08 6.15 -7.64
N PHE A 198 -25.14 6.58 -7.01
CA PHE A 198 -26.09 5.74 -6.28
C PHE A 198 -27.51 6.28 -6.49
N PRO A 199 -28.57 5.49 -6.16
CA PRO A 199 -29.94 5.94 -6.30
C PRO A 199 -30.25 7.18 -5.46
N GLU A 200 -30.98 8.11 -6.03
CA GLU A 200 -31.39 9.36 -5.36
C GLU A 200 -32.52 9.16 -4.33
N THR A 201 -33.22 8.03 -4.40
CA THR A 201 -34.35 7.71 -3.54
C THR A 201 -34.08 6.50 -2.66
N VAL A 202 -34.41 6.61 -1.39
CA VAL A 202 -34.42 5.53 -0.41
C VAL A 202 -35.86 5.30 0.04
N PHE A 203 -36.27 4.05 0.05
CA PHE A 203 -37.56 3.62 0.64
C PHE A 203 -37.35 3.23 2.09
N VAL A 204 -38.25 3.64 2.98
CA VAL A 204 -38.19 3.38 4.41
C VAL A 204 -39.54 2.88 4.89
N ALA A 205 -39.55 1.87 5.76
CA ALA A 205 -40.78 1.34 6.35
C ALA A 205 -40.52 0.77 7.75
N GLN A 206 -41.58 0.74 8.60
CA GLN A 206 -41.49 0.06 9.89
C GLN A 206 -41.43 -1.46 9.70
N THR A 207 -40.57 -2.14 10.48
CA THR A 207 -40.49 -3.60 10.42
C THR A 207 -41.62 -4.25 11.20
N THR A 208 -42.20 -5.31 10.65
CA THR A 208 -43.15 -6.17 11.32
C THR A 208 -42.51 -7.32 12.09
N ILE A 209 -41.20 -7.41 12.10
CA ILE A 209 -40.48 -8.56 12.68
C ILE A 209 -40.62 -8.61 14.21
N VAL A 210 -41.17 -9.71 14.68
CA VAL A 210 -41.14 -10.11 16.10
C VAL A 210 -40.02 -11.10 16.28
N LYS A 211 -38.92 -10.71 17.00
CA LYS A 211 -37.69 -11.51 17.19
C LYS A 211 -37.98 -12.95 17.63
N LYS A 212 -38.90 -13.14 18.62
CA LYS A 212 -39.23 -14.45 19.18
C LYS A 212 -39.79 -15.40 18.12
N ASP A 213 -40.66 -14.92 17.27
CA ASP A 213 -41.33 -15.72 16.25
C ASP A 213 -40.37 -16.10 15.12
N VAL A 214 -39.57 -15.16 14.64
CA VAL A 214 -38.55 -15.43 13.62
C VAL A 214 -37.52 -16.43 14.13
N LEU A 215 -37.01 -16.28 15.36
CA LEU A 215 -36.03 -17.21 15.92
C LEU A 215 -36.63 -18.62 16.13
N SER A 216 -37.92 -18.72 16.49
CA SER A 216 -38.60 -20.01 16.62
C SER A 216 -38.74 -20.69 15.26
N ARG A 217 -39.21 -20.00 14.24
CA ARG A 217 -39.34 -20.51 12.87
C ARG A 217 -37.93 -20.87 12.30
N ALA A 218 -36.93 -20.03 12.48
CA ALA A 218 -35.61 -20.28 11.97
C ALA A 218 -34.95 -21.53 12.61
N LYS A 219 -35.23 -21.84 13.87
CA LYS A 219 -34.76 -23.07 14.51
C LYS A 219 -35.42 -24.32 13.92
N SER A 220 -36.70 -24.28 13.57
CA SER A 220 -37.41 -25.41 13.00
C SER A 220 -37.22 -25.59 11.51
N GLU A 221 -37.24 -24.49 10.73
CA GLU A 221 -37.25 -24.52 9.27
C GLU A 221 -35.82 -24.38 8.65
N LEU A 222 -34.94 -23.64 9.30
CA LEU A 222 -33.56 -23.38 8.80
C LEU A 222 -32.47 -24.06 9.63
N GLU A 223 -32.83 -24.89 10.63
CA GLU A 223 -31.90 -25.53 11.55
C GLU A 223 -30.93 -24.54 12.24
N TYR A 224 -31.37 -23.30 12.49
CA TYR A 224 -30.54 -22.27 13.12
C TYR A 224 -30.18 -22.66 14.55
N LYS A 225 -28.85 -22.84 14.83
CA LYS A 225 -28.30 -23.24 16.14
C LYS A 225 -27.62 -22.10 16.90
N GLY A 226 -27.64 -20.87 16.34
CA GLY A 226 -27.00 -19.71 16.96
C GLY A 226 -27.70 -19.21 18.22
N ARG A 227 -26.96 -18.46 19.04
CA ARG A 227 -27.46 -17.83 20.28
C ARG A 227 -27.76 -16.34 20.13
N LYS A 228 -27.32 -15.72 19.04
CA LYS A 228 -27.55 -14.28 18.77
C LYS A 228 -29.02 -14.03 18.46
N SER A 229 -29.49 -12.86 18.84
CA SER A 229 -30.90 -12.42 18.67
C SER A 229 -31.01 -10.91 18.38
N ASP A 230 -29.92 -10.31 17.80
CA ASP A 230 -30.05 -8.92 17.37
C ASP A 230 -31.00 -8.78 16.18
N MET A 231 -31.56 -7.58 15.98
CA MET A 231 -32.58 -7.35 14.96
C MET A 231 -32.08 -7.56 13.55
N GLN A 232 -30.83 -7.17 13.26
CA GLN A 232 -30.24 -7.38 11.93
C GLN A 232 -30.13 -8.87 11.57
N LEU A 233 -29.83 -9.73 12.56
CA LEU A 233 -29.87 -11.18 12.34
C LEU A 233 -31.26 -11.69 12.14
N CYS A 234 -32.24 -11.21 12.91
CA CYS A 234 -33.65 -11.60 12.76
C CYS A 234 -34.21 -11.20 11.38
N ILE A 235 -33.84 -10.02 10.85
CA ILE A 235 -34.20 -9.61 9.49
C ILE A 235 -33.60 -10.59 8.47
N ARG A 236 -32.32 -10.92 8.59
CA ARG A 236 -31.67 -11.90 7.68
C ARG A 236 -32.34 -13.28 7.74
N LEU A 237 -32.69 -13.74 8.93
CA LEU A 237 -33.37 -15.02 9.10
C LEU A 237 -34.80 -14.97 8.53
N ALA A 238 -35.51 -13.87 8.72
CA ALA A 238 -36.85 -13.67 8.14
C ALA A 238 -36.81 -13.72 6.62
N LEU A 239 -35.85 -13.00 6.00
CA LEU A 239 -35.62 -13.06 4.54
C LEU A 239 -35.27 -14.50 4.08
N ALA A 240 -34.44 -15.21 4.84
CA ALA A 240 -34.08 -16.59 4.52
C ALA A 240 -35.25 -17.56 4.62
N LEU A 241 -36.19 -17.35 5.57
CA LEU A 241 -37.44 -18.09 5.67
C LEU A 241 -38.34 -17.89 4.46
N GLU A 242 -38.28 -16.74 3.81
CA GLU A 242 -38.95 -16.43 2.53
C GLU A 242 -38.11 -16.83 1.30
N GLY A 243 -37.07 -17.66 1.48
CA GLY A 243 -36.19 -18.14 0.42
C GLY A 243 -35.28 -17.07 -0.20
N SER A 244 -35.12 -15.91 0.46
CA SER A 244 -34.33 -14.80 -0.04
C SER A 244 -33.04 -14.61 0.76
N ASN A 245 -31.97 -14.31 0.06
CA ASN A 245 -30.69 -13.91 0.66
C ASN A 245 -30.34 -12.46 0.32
N PHE A 246 -31.35 -11.63 0.07
CA PHE A 246 -31.22 -10.23 -0.28
C PHE A 246 -30.50 -9.43 0.83
N THR A 247 -29.53 -8.61 0.47
CA THR A 247 -28.70 -7.83 1.40
C THR A 247 -28.79 -6.32 1.17
N GLY A 248 -29.54 -5.84 0.17
CA GLY A 248 -29.72 -4.43 -0.19
C GLY A 248 -30.64 -3.66 0.79
N TRP A 249 -30.43 -3.84 2.09
CA TRP A 249 -31.17 -3.18 3.15
C TRP A 249 -30.28 -2.76 4.31
N ALA A 250 -30.76 -1.76 5.06
CA ALA A 250 -30.20 -1.37 6.34
C ALA A 250 -31.33 -1.30 7.40
N PHE A 251 -30.96 -1.39 8.65
CA PHE A 251 -31.91 -1.31 9.77
C PHE A 251 -31.45 -0.27 10.79
N HIS A 252 -32.31 0.64 11.15
CA HIS A 252 -32.13 1.62 12.21
C HIS A 252 -33.46 2.00 12.83
N ASP A 253 -33.52 2.11 14.14
CA ASP A 253 -34.64 2.58 14.96
C ASP A 253 -36.00 2.00 14.54
N GLY A 254 -36.11 0.65 14.46
CA GLY A 254 -37.35 -0.04 14.12
C GLY A 254 -37.74 0.04 12.63
N LYS A 255 -36.98 0.74 11.80
CA LYS A 255 -37.24 0.93 10.38
C LYS A 255 -36.23 0.16 9.51
N ILE A 256 -36.68 -0.30 8.37
CA ILE A 256 -35.90 -0.88 7.31
C ILE A 256 -35.76 0.13 6.19
N PHE A 257 -34.57 0.32 5.69
CA PHE A 257 -34.20 1.20 4.58
C PHE A 257 -33.75 0.35 3.40
N SER A 258 -34.10 0.72 2.18
CA SER A 258 -33.63 0.04 0.95
C SER A 258 -33.70 1.00 -0.23
N PHE A 259 -32.76 0.81 -1.20
CA PHE A 259 -32.89 1.45 -2.53
C PHE A 259 -33.95 0.77 -3.40
N THR A 260 -34.41 -0.41 -3.02
CA THR A 260 -35.43 -1.16 -3.73
C THR A 260 -36.84 -0.89 -3.09
N ASP A 261 -37.81 -0.53 -3.89
CA ASP A 261 -39.20 -0.38 -3.43
C ASP A 261 -39.71 -1.68 -2.81
N PHE A 262 -40.19 -1.60 -1.58
CA PHE A 262 -40.74 -2.75 -0.84
C PHE A 262 -41.92 -3.41 -1.59
N ASN A 263 -42.67 -2.66 -2.35
CA ASN A 263 -43.81 -3.19 -3.12
C ASN A 263 -43.38 -4.07 -4.30
N GLN A 264 -42.13 -3.84 -4.80
CA GLN A 264 -41.58 -4.55 -5.95
C GLN A 264 -40.76 -5.79 -5.56
N HIS A 265 -40.43 -5.98 -4.26
CA HIS A 265 -39.59 -7.07 -3.79
C HIS A 265 -40.32 -7.94 -2.76
N GLY A 266 -40.77 -9.12 -3.18
CA GLY A 266 -41.65 -9.99 -2.37
C GLY A 266 -41.13 -10.29 -0.96
N ALA A 267 -39.84 -10.65 -0.82
CA ALA A 267 -39.26 -10.96 0.47
C ALA A 267 -39.11 -9.71 1.38
N LEU A 268 -38.82 -8.54 0.82
CA LEU A 268 -38.77 -7.29 1.59
C LEU A 268 -40.18 -6.91 2.06
N LYS A 269 -41.19 -7.08 1.19
CA LYS A 269 -42.59 -6.81 1.50
C LYS A 269 -43.09 -7.60 2.72
N SER A 270 -42.59 -8.84 2.91
CA SER A 270 -43.03 -9.70 4.02
C SER A 270 -42.51 -9.30 5.40
N ILE A 271 -41.51 -8.41 5.47
CA ILE A 271 -40.83 -8.03 6.73
C ILE A 271 -41.13 -6.59 7.17
N VAL A 272 -41.94 -5.87 6.42
CA VAL A 272 -42.28 -4.47 6.70
C VAL A 272 -43.81 -4.26 6.73
N ASP A 273 -44.25 -3.25 7.43
CA ASP A 273 -45.61 -2.76 7.34
C ASP A 273 -45.76 -1.86 6.09
N ILE A 274 -46.41 -2.39 5.08
CA ILE A 274 -46.59 -1.70 3.79
C ILE A 274 -47.35 -0.38 3.94
N GLY A 275 -48.22 -0.25 4.97
CA GLY A 275 -48.92 1.00 5.26
C GLY A 275 -48.02 2.14 5.74
N THR A 276 -46.79 1.82 6.10
CA THR A 276 -45.77 2.78 6.58
C THR A 276 -44.69 3.07 5.59
N VAL A 277 -44.80 2.59 4.34
CA VAL A 277 -43.76 2.83 3.31
C VAL A 277 -43.75 4.30 2.90
N GLU A 278 -42.63 4.92 3.08
CA GLU A 278 -42.31 6.28 2.67
C GLU A 278 -41.08 6.27 1.77
N SER A 279 -40.92 7.29 0.94
CA SER A 279 -39.72 7.55 0.17
C SER A 279 -39.10 8.85 0.65
N MET A 280 -37.77 8.88 0.71
CA MET A 280 -36.95 10.04 1.08
C MET A 280 -35.78 10.23 0.14
N GLY A 281 -35.22 11.42 0.07
CA GLY A 281 -33.98 11.68 -0.65
C GLY A 281 -32.83 10.95 0.02
N THR A 282 -31.93 10.44 -0.77
CA THR A 282 -30.69 9.78 -0.24
C THR A 282 -29.78 10.77 0.49
N ASP A 283 -29.81 12.05 0.08
CA ASP A 283 -29.12 13.17 0.74
C ASP A 283 -29.54 13.35 2.19
N GLU A 284 -30.84 13.13 2.53
CA GLU A 284 -31.33 13.20 3.91
C GLU A 284 -30.60 12.22 4.85
N LEU A 285 -30.02 11.14 4.32
CA LEU A 285 -29.24 10.19 5.11
C LEU A 285 -27.80 10.64 5.29
N TYR A 286 -27.12 11.06 4.24
CA TYR A 286 -25.68 11.32 4.32
C TYR A 286 -25.34 12.78 4.66
N GLU A 287 -26.27 13.73 4.54
CA GLU A 287 -26.15 15.12 5.03
C GLU A 287 -26.74 15.31 6.42
N SER A 288 -27.27 14.24 7.03
CA SER A 288 -27.81 14.29 8.38
C SER A 288 -26.74 14.68 9.41
N GLU A 289 -27.13 15.48 10.38
CA GLU A 289 -26.31 15.81 11.56
C GLU A 289 -26.04 14.57 12.45
N PHE A 290 -26.83 13.50 12.29
CA PHE A 290 -26.71 12.27 13.06
C PHE A 290 -25.88 11.23 12.32
N VAL A 291 -24.76 10.84 12.91
CA VAL A 291 -23.81 9.83 12.36
C VAL A 291 -24.49 8.47 12.07
N GLU A 292 -25.56 8.16 12.79
CA GLU A 292 -26.33 6.94 12.62
C GLU A 292 -26.96 6.85 11.22
N TYR A 293 -27.44 7.94 10.66
CA TYR A 293 -28.01 7.97 9.31
C TYR A 293 -26.94 7.84 8.23
N GLU A 294 -25.77 8.44 8.42
CA GLU A 294 -24.63 8.21 7.53
C GLU A 294 -24.21 6.73 7.55
N ASN A 295 -24.25 6.07 8.71
CA ASN A 295 -23.98 4.64 8.84
C ASN A 295 -25.06 3.78 8.15
N VAL A 296 -26.34 4.19 8.20
CA VAL A 296 -27.41 3.58 7.42
C VAL A 296 -27.12 3.67 5.94
N PHE A 297 -26.77 4.85 5.45
CA PHE A 297 -26.40 5.08 4.05
C PHE A 297 -25.22 4.20 3.60
N LYS A 298 -24.12 4.19 4.35
CA LYS A 298 -22.96 3.34 4.05
C LYS A 298 -23.32 1.85 4.05
N SER A 299 -24.25 1.43 4.93
CA SER A 299 -24.76 0.06 4.99
C SER A 299 -25.59 -0.29 3.77
N LEU A 300 -26.43 0.64 3.29
CA LEU A 300 -27.19 0.50 2.05
C LEU A 300 -26.28 0.36 0.84
N LEU A 301 -25.28 1.24 0.70
CA LEU A 301 -24.29 1.15 -0.38
C LEU A 301 -23.60 -0.21 -0.38
N LEU A 302 -23.10 -0.67 0.78
CA LEU A 302 -22.46 -1.97 0.91
C LEU A 302 -23.40 -3.12 0.58
N GLY A 303 -24.63 -3.06 1.06
CA GLY A 303 -25.68 -4.06 0.80
C GLY A 303 -26.00 -4.17 -0.69
N GLN A 304 -26.16 -3.04 -1.36
CA GLN A 304 -26.47 -2.97 -2.79
C GLN A 304 -25.30 -3.47 -3.65
N VAL A 305 -24.07 -3.07 -3.33
CA VAL A 305 -22.87 -3.59 -4.01
C VAL A 305 -22.73 -5.11 -3.81
N ARG A 306 -23.10 -5.64 -2.64
CA ARG A 306 -23.14 -7.09 -2.41
C ARG A 306 -24.15 -7.79 -3.32
N GLU A 307 -25.34 -7.24 -3.53
CA GLU A 307 -26.32 -7.79 -4.47
C GLU A 307 -25.77 -7.84 -5.91
N GLN A 308 -25.20 -6.74 -6.38
CA GLN A 308 -24.62 -6.66 -7.72
C GLN A 308 -23.46 -7.67 -7.90
N LEU A 309 -22.60 -7.82 -6.90
CA LEU A 309 -21.45 -8.72 -6.94
C LEU A 309 -21.80 -10.19 -6.90
N LYS A 310 -22.94 -10.57 -6.28
CA LYS A 310 -23.45 -11.96 -6.30
C LYS A 310 -23.65 -12.47 -7.74
N GLU A 311 -24.20 -11.65 -8.62
CA GLU A 311 -24.45 -11.99 -10.03
C GLU A 311 -23.14 -12.32 -10.77
N HIS A 312 -22.01 -11.83 -10.27
CA HIS A 312 -20.68 -12.05 -10.83
C HIS A 312 -19.86 -13.11 -10.09
N ASN A 313 -20.49 -13.95 -9.27
CA ASN A 313 -19.82 -14.95 -8.43
C ASN A 313 -18.71 -14.33 -7.57
N VAL A 314 -19.04 -13.26 -6.86
CA VAL A 314 -18.23 -12.64 -5.82
C VAL A 314 -18.96 -12.76 -4.50
N GLY A 315 -18.37 -13.44 -3.54
CA GLY A 315 -18.90 -13.60 -2.19
C GLY A 315 -18.46 -12.48 -1.25
N PHE A 316 -19.02 -12.48 -0.05
CA PHE A 316 -18.65 -11.55 1.00
C PHE A 316 -18.37 -12.29 2.30
N ASP A 317 -17.16 -12.13 2.84
CA ASP A 317 -16.76 -12.64 4.13
C ASP A 317 -17.15 -11.64 5.23
N ASN A 318 -18.08 -12.05 6.10
CA ASN A 318 -18.57 -11.20 7.19
C ASN A 318 -17.56 -10.99 8.31
N TYR A 319 -16.56 -11.85 8.44
CA TYR A 319 -15.51 -11.74 9.46
C TYR A 319 -14.47 -10.71 9.07
N GLU A 320 -13.85 -10.87 7.88
CA GLU A 320 -12.85 -9.94 7.35
C GLU A 320 -13.47 -8.67 6.73
N LYS A 321 -14.82 -8.67 6.48
CA LYS A 321 -15.50 -7.60 5.74
C LYS A 321 -14.97 -7.42 4.32
N HIS A 322 -14.54 -8.50 3.68
CA HIS A 322 -13.99 -8.52 2.34
C HIS A 322 -14.91 -9.18 1.34
N PHE A 323 -14.95 -8.63 0.15
CA PHE A 323 -15.43 -9.32 -1.05
C PHE A 323 -14.35 -10.28 -1.55
N TYR A 324 -14.75 -11.42 -2.13
CA TYR A 324 -13.80 -12.38 -2.68
C TYR A 324 -14.37 -13.14 -3.86
N PHE A 325 -13.53 -13.40 -4.86
CA PHE A 325 -13.94 -14.07 -6.08
C PHE A 325 -14.17 -15.56 -5.82
N LEU A 326 -15.36 -16.06 -6.19
CA LEU A 326 -15.72 -17.47 -6.14
C LEU A 326 -15.47 -18.13 -7.51
N PRO A 327 -15.32 -19.47 -7.58
CA PRO A 327 -15.36 -20.18 -8.85
C PRO A 327 -16.73 -20.01 -9.51
N LYS A 328 -16.80 -20.07 -10.84
CA LYS A 328 -18.06 -20.00 -11.60
C LYS A 328 -18.84 -21.33 -11.58
N ASN A 329 -18.12 -22.43 -11.31
CA ASN A 329 -18.70 -23.76 -11.09
C ASN A 329 -17.83 -24.54 -10.09
N GLU A 330 -18.39 -25.61 -9.50
CA GLU A 330 -17.77 -26.38 -8.43
C GLU A 330 -16.48 -27.10 -8.82
N ASN A 331 -16.32 -27.44 -10.10
CA ASN A 331 -15.16 -28.17 -10.60
C ASN A 331 -14.03 -27.27 -11.11
N GLN A 332 -14.21 -25.95 -11.04
CA GLN A 332 -13.25 -25.01 -11.56
C GLN A 332 -12.02 -24.92 -10.65
N SER A 333 -10.86 -25.30 -11.16
CA SER A 333 -9.59 -25.19 -10.42
C SER A 333 -8.95 -23.79 -10.47
N HIS A 334 -9.20 -23.05 -11.55
CA HIS A 334 -8.67 -21.69 -11.76
C HIS A 334 -9.74 -20.81 -12.41
N ARG A 335 -9.95 -19.62 -11.86
CA ARG A 335 -10.77 -18.58 -12.49
C ARG A 335 -9.89 -17.41 -12.88
N LYS A 336 -9.98 -17.02 -14.14
CA LYS A 336 -9.33 -15.85 -14.69
C LYS A 336 -10.38 -14.85 -15.15
N GLU A 337 -10.16 -13.59 -14.87
CA GLU A 337 -10.98 -12.47 -15.37
C GLU A 337 -10.12 -11.61 -16.30
N THR A 338 -10.77 -11.06 -17.33
CA THR A 338 -10.11 -10.19 -18.30
C THR A 338 -10.10 -8.77 -17.80
N TRP A 339 -8.97 -8.11 -17.93
CA TRP A 339 -8.77 -6.72 -17.64
C TRP A 339 -8.26 -5.97 -18.87
N LYS A 340 -8.90 -4.87 -19.18
CA LYS A 340 -8.49 -3.94 -20.25
C LYS A 340 -7.84 -2.72 -19.61
N GLY A 341 -6.51 -2.66 -19.64
CA GLY A 341 -5.71 -1.46 -19.36
C GLY A 341 -5.13 -0.93 -20.68
N LEU A 342 -3.85 -0.53 -20.68
CA LEU A 342 -3.12 -0.21 -21.94
C LEU A 342 -3.03 -1.43 -22.87
N LYS A 343 -3.02 -2.63 -22.31
CA LYS A 343 -3.10 -3.91 -23.02
C LYS A 343 -4.14 -4.79 -22.34
N THR A 344 -4.74 -5.69 -23.08
CA THR A 344 -5.63 -6.72 -22.52
C THR A 344 -4.78 -7.73 -21.74
N ALA A 345 -5.14 -7.95 -20.48
CA ALA A 345 -4.47 -8.92 -19.59
C ALA A 345 -5.50 -9.81 -18.89
N HIS A 346 -5.05 -10.99 -18.44
CA HIS A 346 -5.86 -11.90 -17.65
C HIS A 346 -5.33 -11.97 -16.22
N ARG A 347 -6.22 -11.83 -15.24
CA ARG A 347 -5.88 -11.95 -13.82
C ARG A 347 -6.49 -13.21 -13.23
N THR A 348 -5.68 -14.07 -12.62
CA THR A 348 -6.18 -15.19 -11.82
C THR A 348 -6.77 -14.63 -10.53
N VAL A 349 -8.07 -14.86 -10.33
CA VAL A 349 -8.83 -14.35 -9.18
C VAL A 349 -9.25 -15.45 -8.21
N PHE A 350 -9.18 -16.71 -8.65
CA PHE A 350 -9.41 -17.90 -7.82
C PHE A 350 -8.49 -19.03 -8.27
N GLU A 351 -7.96 -19.77 -7.31
CA GLU A 351 -7.08 -20.91 -7.53
C GLU A 351 -7.29 -21.99 -6.46
N ARG A 352 -7.47 -23.24 -6.91
CA ARG A 352 -7.39 -24.42 -6.07
C ARG A 352 -5.92 -24.83 -5.96
N VAL A 353 -5.41 -24.89 -4.74
CA VAL A 353 -4.02 -25.31 -4.47
C VAL A 353 -4.01 -26.69 -3.87
N ASP A 354 -3.41 -27.63 -4.58
CA ASP A 354 -3.31 -29.03 -4.12
C ASP A 354 -2.14 -29.23 -3.14
N SER A 355 -2.27 -30.22 -2.28
CA SER A 355 -1.27 -30.55 -1.27
C SER A 355 -0.03 -31.16 -1.91
N LYS A 356 1.15 -30.60 -1.60
CA LYS A 356 2.43 -31.20 -2.01
C LYS A 356 2.76 -32.50 -1.27
N LYS A 357 2.17 -32.70 -0.08
CA LYS A 357 2.43 -33.88 0.77
C LYS A 357 1.50 -35.04 0.46
N GLU A 358 0.29 -34.76 0.01
CA GLU A 358 -0.75 -35.73 -0.25
C GLU A 358 -1.35 -35.48 -1.64
N PRO A 359 -0.84 -36.13 -2.70
CA PRO A 359 -1.35 -35.98 -4.04
C PRO A 359 -2.86 -36.22 -4.12
N GLY A 360 -3.59 -35.36 -4.84
CA GLY A 360 -5.04 -35.44 -4.99
C GLY A 360 -5.87 -34.80 -3.89
N LYS A 361 -5.25 -34.37 -2.77
CA LYS A 361 -5.94 -33.60 -1.72
C LYS A 361 -5.74 -32.11 -1.91
N VAL A 362 -6.81 -31.34 -1.72
CA VAL A 362 -6.75 -29.88 -1.73
C VAL A 362 -6.10 -29.37 -0.44
N ALA A 363 -5.08 -28.54 -0.56
CA ALA A 363 -4.46 -27.88 0.58
C ALA A 363 -5.29 -26.66 1.04
N HIS A 364 -5.67 -25.82 0.10
CA HIS A 364 -6.54 -24.65 0.32
C HIS A 364 -7.00 -24.08 -1.03
N PHE A 365 -7.98 -23.18 -0.95
CA PHE A 365 -8.37 -22.34 -2.06
C PHE A 365 -7.85 -20.93 -1.82
N LYS A 366 -7.33 -20.30 -2.86
CA LYS A 366 -6.82 -18.93 -2.86
C LYS A 366 -7.76 -18.05 -3.66
N HIS A 367 -8.26 -17.00 -3.03
CA HIS A 367 -9.17 -16.04 -3.65
C HIS A 367 -8.52 -14.65 -3.63
N LEU A 368 -8.53 -13.95 -4.75
CA LEU A 368 -8.37 -12.52 -4.73
C LEU A 368 -9.56 -11.93 -3.97
N SER A 369 -9.28 -11.09 -2.99
CA SER A 369 -10.28 -10.41 -2.17
C SER A 369 -10.02 -8.91 -2.15
N PHE A 370 -11.01 -8.14 -1.72
CA PHE A 370 -10.89 -6.70 -1.58
C PHE A 370 -11.89 -6.15 -0.58
N GLN A 371 -11.52 -5.06 0.06
CA GLN A 371 -12.38 -4.29 0.93
C GLN A 371 -12.82 -3.02 0.20
N LEU A 372 -14.08 -2.62 0.45
CA LEU A 372 -14.64 -1.37 -0.01
C LEU A 372 -15.03 -0.52 1.21
N THR A 373 -14.60 0.73 1.21
CA THR A 373 -14.97 1.71 2.23
C THR A 373 -15.52 2.95 1.52
N PHE A 374 -16.72 3.39 1.91
CA PHE A 374 -17.37 4.56 1.34
C PHE A 374 -17.01 5.80 2.14
N VAL A 375 -16.48 6.82 1.49
CA VAL A 375 -15.99 8.03 2.13
C VAL A 375 -16.47 9.28 1.39
N PRO A 376 -16.96 10.30 2.11
CA PRO A 376 -17.21 11.61 1.52
C PRO A 376 -15.88 12.33 1.30
N THR A 377 -15.63 12.78 0.09
CA THR A 377 -14.45 13.60 -0.23
C THR A 377 -14.71 14.42 -1.49
N MET A 378 -14.16 15.61 -1.59
CA MET A 378 -14.33 16.52 -2.74
C MET A 378 -15.80 16.82 -3.07
N GLY A 379 -16.68 16.95 -2.05
CA GLY A 379 -18.10 17.26 -2.23
C GLY A 379 -18.97 16.12 -2.76
N GLN A 380 -18.43 14.89 -2.86
CA GLN A 380 -19.18 13.71 -3.31
C GLN A 380 -18.67 12.43 -2.61
N TYR A 381 -19.42 11.34 -2.75
CA TYR A 381 -18.99 10.05 -2.21
C TYR A 381 -18.06 9.29 -3.16
N HIS A 382 -17.05 8.70 -2.57
CA HIS A 382 -16.10 7.83 -3.25
C HIS A 382 -16.02 6.47 -2.57
N VAL A 383 -15.60 5.47 -3.31
CA VAL A 383 -15.25 4.16 -2.76
C VAL A 383 -13.73 4.00 -2.74
N LEU A 384 -13.20 3.68 -1.57
CA LEU A 384 -11.81 3.29 -1.36
C LEU A 384 -11.70 1.79 -1.63
N VAL A 385 -10.84 1.40 -2.57
CA VAL A 385 -10.60 0.02 -2.97
C VAL A 385 -9.30 -0.48 -2.38
N VAL A 386 -9.36 -1.50 -1.51
CA VAL A 386 -8.18 -2.08 -0.87
C VAL A 386 -8.08 -3.57 -1.23
N PRO A 387 -7.12 -3.97 -2.09
CA PRO A 387 -6.92 -5.37 -2.46
C PRO A 387 -6.40 -6.21 -1.29
N SER A 388 -6.79 -7.47 -1.25
CA SER A 388 -6.34 -8.45 -0.26
C SER A 388 -6.46 -9.87 -0.83
N TRP A 389 -6.25 -10.86 0.03
CA TRP A 389 -6.40 -12.28 -0.29
C TRP A 389 -7.21 -12.99 0.78
N LEU A 390 -8.07 -13.94 0.36
CA LEU A 390 -8.76 -14.84 1.26
C LEU A 390 -8.32 -16.28 0.96
N TYR A 391 -7.98 -17.02 2.01
CA TYR A 391 -7.65 -18.43 1.92
C TYR A 391 -8.70 -19.26 2.65
N THR A 392 -9.33 -20.20 1.94
CA THR A 392 -10.40 -21.07 2.45
C THR A 392 -10.01 -22.54 2.34
N PHE A 393 -10.68 -23.41 3.11
CA PHE A 393 -10.42 -24.84 3.02
C PHE A 393 -11.48 -25.59 2.18
N ASN A 394 -12.68 -25.00 1.99
CA ASN A 394 -13.78 -25.59 1.21
C ASN A 394 -14.50 -24.54 0.36
N THR A 395 -13.78 -23.60 -0.25
CA THR A 395 -14.29 -22.48 -1.05
C THR A 395 -14.96 -21.36 -0.22
N TYR A 396 -15.63 -21.68 0.90
CA TYR A 396 -16.42 -20.72 1.67
C TYR A 396 -15.89 -20.46 3.08
N ARG A 397 -15.38 -21.49 3.75
CA ARG A 397 -14.92 -21.36 5.13
C ARG A 397 -13.45 -20.99 5.18
N ARG A 398 -13.14 -19.94 5.95
CA ARG A 398 -11.78 -19.48 6.20
C ARG A 398 -10.87 -20.63 6.64
N SER A 399 -9.69 -20.74 6.04
CA SER A 399 -8.66 -21.70 6.43
C SER A 399 -8.08 -21.32 7.80
N ARG A 400 -7.80 -22.30 8.64
CA ARG A 400 -7.05 -22.09 9.90
C ARG A 400 -5.63 -21.51 9.68
N PHE A 401 -5.11 -21.60 8.47
CA PHE A 401 -3.81 -21.07 8.09
C PHE A 401 -3.91 -19.74 7.34
N HIS A 402 -5.09 -19.14 7.28
CA HIS A 402 -5.37 -17.94 6.49
C HIS A 402 -4.36 -16.83 6.77
N ASP A 403 -4.16 -16.41 8.03
CA ASP A 403 -3.29 -15.29 8.40
C ASP A 403 -1.85 -15.50 7.96
N LYS A 404 -1.33 -16.72 8.18
CA LYS A 404 0.02 -17.09 7.72
C LYS A 404 0.16 -17.06 6.21
N LEU A 405 -0.85 -17.51 5.48
CA LEU A 405 -0.84 -17.52 4.02
C LEU A 405 -0.97 -16.10 3.45
N VAL A 406 -1.81 -15.24 4.05
CA VAL A 406 -1.92 -13.83 3.66
C VAL A 406 -0.60 -13.08 3.91
N THR A 407 0.01 -13.26 5.08
CA THR A 407 1.31 -12.65 5.40
C THR A 407 2.36 -13.06 4.37
N LYS A 408 2.45 -14.37 4.07
CA LYS A 408 3.36 -14.89 3.04
C LYS A 408 3.06 -14.30 1.66
N GLN A 409 1.80 -14.16 1.28
CA GLN A 409 1.42 -13.58 -0.01
C GLN A 409 1.81 -12.10 -0.08
N LYS A 410 1.51 -11.32 0.97
CA LYS A 410 1.84 -9.90 1.03
C LYS A 410 3.36 -9.65 1.00
N SER A 411 4.17 -10.53 1.59
CA SER A 411 5.64 -10.43 1.52
C SER A 411 6.22 -10.68 0.13
N LEU A 412 5.44 -11.26 -0.79
CA LEU A 412 5.82 -11.49 -2.19
C LEU A 412 5.31 -10.38 -3.14
N GLU A 413 4.47 -9.49 -2.64
CA GLU A 413 3.86 -8.42 -3.42
C GLU A 413 4.68 -7.13 -3.29
N ASN A 414 5.09 -6.59 -4.42
CA ASN A 414 5.64 -5.26 -4.51
C ASN A 414 4.52 -4.22 -4.75
N ASN A 415 4.84 -2.93 -4.61
CA ASN A 415 3.88 -1.84 -4.81
C ASN A 415 3.21 -1.89 -6.19
N GLN A 416 3.95 -2.27 -7.23
CA GLN A 416 3.41 -2.43 -8.58
C GLN A 416 2.34 -3.54 -8.66
N ALA A 417 2.55 -4.65 -7.97
CA ALA A 417 1.58 -5.74 -7.92
C ALA A 417 0.29 -5.28 -7.22
N VAL A 418 0.40 -4.59 -6.08
CA VAL A 418 -0.74 -4.03 -5.33
C VAL A 418 -1.49 -3.01 -6.18
N ARG A 419 -0.79 -2.07 -6.82
CA ARG A 419 -1.37 -1.08 -7.73
C ARG A 419 -2.14 -1.74 -8.89
N ASN A 420 -1.57 -2.77 -9.50
CA ASN A 420 -2.23 -3.52 -10.56
C ASN A 420 -3.46 -4.29 -10.07
N LEU A 421 -3.45 -4.79 -8.83
CA LEU A 421 -4.63 -5.39 -8.20
C LEU A 421 -5.73 -4.35 -7.98
N THR A 422 -5.40 -3.18 -7.46
CA THR A 422 -6.34 -2.07 -7.25
C THR A 422 -6.98 -1.63 -8.57
N ARG A 423 -6.17 -1.41 -9.61
CA ARG A 423 -6.66 -1.06 -10.95
C ARG A 423 -7.56 -2.12 -11.55
N PHE A 424 -7.19 -3.40 -11.41
CA PHE A 424 -8.00 -4.52 -11.86
C PHE A 424 -9.36 -4.55 -11.15
N ILE A 425 -9.37 -4.42 -9.81
CA ILE A 425 -10.61 -4.46 -9.02
C ILE A 425 -11.51 -3.28 -9.38
N ALA A 426 -10.95 -2.06 -9.48
CA ALA A 426 -11.73 -0.89 -9.89
C ALA A 426 -12.31 -1.03 -11.29
N PHE A 427 -11.52 -1.55 -12.26
CA PHE A 427 -12.03 -1.88 -13.58
C PHE A 427 -13.17 -2.91 -13.52
N PHE A 428 -13.01 -3.98 -12.74
CA PHE A 428 -14.05 -4.99 -12.57
C PHE A 428 -15.33 -4.39 -12.00
N LEU A 429 -15.24 -3.53 -10.98
CA LEU A 429 -16.37 -2.82 -10.38
C LEU A 429 -17.06 -1.87 -11.38
N SER A 430 -16.30 -1.15 -12.20
CA SER A 430 -16.87 -0.24 -13.20
C SER A 430 -17.64 -0.97 -14.32
N GLN A 431 -17.20 -2.19 -14.67
CA GLN A 431 -17.91 -3.00 -15.68
C GLN A 431 -19.25 -3.55 -15.18
N MET A 432 -19.41 -3.78 -13.87
CA MET A 432 -20.70 -4.21 -13.30
C MET A 432 -21.76 -3.12 -13.36
N SER A 433 -21.33 -1.88 -13.45
CA SER A 433 -22.20 -0.70 -13.53
C SER A 433 -22.89 -0.52 -14.89
N VAL A 434 -22.56 -1.36 -15.87
CA VAL A 434 -23.07 -1.25 -17.26
C VAL A 434 -24.51 -1.82 -17.39
N ASN A 435 -24.96 -2.65 -16.44
CA ASN A 435 -26.33 -3.11 -16.43
C ASN A 435 -27.22 -2.03 -15.80
N ASP A 436 -28.02 -1.34 -16.61
CA ASP A 436 -28.92 -0.25 -16.25
C ASP A 436 -30.06 -0.69 -15.31
N LYS A 437 -29.73 -1.12 -14.11
CA LYS A 437 -30.72 -1.25 -13.03
C LYS A 437 -30.82 0.12 -12.33
N GLU A 438 -32.01 0.67 -12.25
CA GLU A 438 -32.28 1.98 -11.60
C GLU A 438 -31.70 2.07 -10.18
N ASN A 439 -31.63 0.94 -9.48
CA ASN A 439 -31.19 0.87 -8.08
C ASN A 439 -29.73 0.48 -7.92
N ALA A 440 -28.89 0.56 -8.98
CA ALA A 440 -27.52 0.14 -8.94
C ALA A 440 -26.59 1.23 -8.41
N VAL A 441 -25.61 0.81 -7.59
CA VAL A 441 -24.44 1.64 -7.27
C VAL A 441 -23.45 1.52 -8.44
N LYS A 442 -23.12 2.66 -9.06
CA LYS A 442 -22.17 2.72 -10.18
C LYS A 442 -20.82 3.19 -9.66
N VAL A 443 -19.77 2.49 -10.05
CA VAL A 443 -18.38 2.82 -9.67
C VAL A 443 -17.65 3.36 -10.87
N GLY A 444 -17.08 4.56 -10.76
CA GLY A 444 -16.31 5.18 -11.82
C GLY A 444 -14.86 4.69 -11.89
N SER A 445 -14.05 5.33 -12.72
CA SER A 445 -12.61 5.07 -12.81
C SER A 445 -11.88 5.61 -11.58
N LEU A 446 -10.73 5.02 -11.26
CA LEU A 446 -9.88 5.54 -10.18
C LEU A 446 -9.48 6.99 -10.44
N LEU A 447 -9.58 7.80 -9.40
CA LEU A 447 -9.16 9.20 -9.47
C LEU A 447 -7.66 9.29 -9.79
N GLN A 448 -7.35 10.24 -10.66
CA GLN A 448 -6.00 10.64 -10.99
C GLN A 448 -5.73 12.01 -10.35
N MET A 449 -4.62 12.14 -9.66
CA MET A 449 -4.13 13.41 -9.14
C MET A 449 -2.98 13.88 -10.01
N VAL A 450 -3.05 15.10 -10.47
CA VAL A 450 -1.95 15.81 -11.09
C VAL A 450 -1.38 16.71 -10.02
N PRO A 451 -0.05 16.73 -9.75
CA PRO A 451 0.53 17.75 -8.90
C PRO A 451 0.15 19.12 -9.48
N GLU A 452 -0.32 20.03 -8.66
CA GLU A 452 -0.32 21.44 -9.04
C GLU A 452 1.16 21.79 -9.27
N ASP A 453 1.50 22.19 -10.50
CA ASP A 453 2.77 22.84 -10.75
C ASP A 453 2.75 24.08 -9.86
N ASP A 454 3.76 24.21 -8.98
CA ASP A 454 4.02 25.46 -8.25
C ASP A 454 4.10 26.55 -9.34
N GLU A 455 3.01 27.26 -9.56
CA GLU A 455 3.04 28.50 -10.32
C GLU A 455 3.91 29.44 -9.47
N GLY A 456 5.22 29.38 -9.72
CA GLY A 456 6.17 30.30 -9.16
C GLY A 456 5.61 31.69 -9.38
N GLU A 457 5.45 32.44 -8.29
CA GLU A 457 5.10 33.85 -8.30
C GLU A 457 5.79 34.52 -9.50
N ILE A 458 5.00 34.86 -10.51
CA ILE A 458 5.48 35.72 -11.61
C ILE A 458 5.74 37.05 -10.92
N ASP A 459 7.02 37.31 -10.66
CA ASP A 459 7.51 38.61 -10.19
C ASP A 459 7.09 39.70 -11.21
N GLU A 460 5.98 40.36 -10.94
CA GLU A 460 5.46 41.51 -11.73
C GLU A 460 6.39 42.75 -11.71
N SER A 461 7.62 42.63 -11.20
CA SER A 461 8.55 43.75 -11.07
C SER A 461 9.36 44.06 -12.31
N SER A 462 9.26 43.33 -13.43
CA SER A 462 10.09 43.53 -14.64
C SER A 462 9.43 44.25 -15.81
N ASN A 463 8.27 44.89 -15.64
CA ASN A 463 7.63 45.68 -16.70
C ASN A 463 7.57 47.17 -16.40
N LYS A 464 8.73 47.82 -16.21
CA LYS A 464 8.89 49.25 -16.31
C LYS A 464 10.30 49.59 -16.80
N PHE A 465 10.52 49.51 -18.09
CA PHE A 465 11.50 50.33 -18.84
C PHE A 465 11.31 50.09 -20.35
N GLY A 466 10.75 51.10 -21.01
CA GLY A 466 10.73 51.11 -22.48
C GLY A 466 9.71 52.02 -23.13
N GLU A 467 9.65 53.29 -22.69
CA GLU A 467 9.18 54.40 -23.56
C GLU A 467 10.01 55.62 -23.22
N ALA A 468 10.95 55.94 -24.06
CA ALA A 468 11.44 57.27 -24.45
C ALA A 468 12.27 57.15 -25.73
#